data_e6890c71d73ccbb21b10140da541db3e
#
_entry.id   e6890c71d73ccbb21b10140da541db3e
#
_cell.length_a   1.000
_cell.length_b   1.000
_cell.length_c   1.000
_cell.angle_alpha   90.00
_cell.angle_beta   90.00
_cell.angle_gamma   90.00
#
_symmetry.space_group_name_H-M   'P 1'
#
loop_
_entity.id
_entity.type
_entity.pdbx_description
1 polymer ?
#
loop_
_entity_poly.entity_id
_entity_poly.type
_entity_poly.pdbx_seq_one_letter_code
_entity_poly.pdbx_strand_id
1 'polypeptide(L)'
;MVNDTWTVYWEEFMSDSYGYGSEVEFNKDKSVRYSNRLMPPGTVVHRWYSKTNYQMHRLEPTLPLIDGESTYFIGLNIDYNSVESEALILRIIFYDRYDNETKSTIVRDNKAYFLPPITTYSYSIELINGGNADFIFKSLIIKEVSKEEFDEDQKRIEKLKKIASKGQKKRRKNKKSK
;
A
#
# COMPACT_ATOMS: atom_id res chain seq x y z
N MET A 1 -24.92 6.93 0.12
CA MET A 1 -24.20 5.67 0.24
C MET A 1 -23.14 5.86 1.31
N VAL A 2 -23.05 4.95 2.27
CA VAL A 2 -21.98 4.99 3.28
C VAL A 2 -20.74 4.45 2.57
N ASN A 3 -19.76 5.31 2.33
CA ASN A 3 -18.47 4.85 1.80
C ASN A 3 -17.77 4.09 2.93
N ASP A 4 -17.69 2.78 2.81
CA ASP A 4 -17.03 1.96 3.81
C ASP A 4 -15.53 2.23 3.83
N THR A 5 -15.01 2.47 5.03
CA THR A 5 -13.59 2.69 5.26
C THR A 5 -13.08 1.67 6.26
N TRP A 6 -12.05 0.94 5.88
CA TRP A 6 -11.41 -0.08 6.71
C TRP A 6 -10.01 0.35 7.08
N THR A 7 -9.66 0.17 8.36
CA THR A 7 -8.30 0.37 8.86
C THR A 7 -7.70 -0.98 9.19
N VAL A 8 -6.63 -1.34 8.50
CA VAL A 8 -5.92 -2.59 8.64
C VAL A 8 -4.62 -2.34 9.40
N TYR A 9 -4.35 -3.16 10.41
CA TYR A 9 -3.16 -3.09 11.23
C TYR A 9 -2.21 -4.25 10.92
N TRP A 10 -0.98 -4.11 11.36
CA TRP A 10 -0.01 -5.20 11.39
C TRP A 10 -0.16 -5.89 12.74
N GLU A 11 -0.80 -7.04 12.75
CA GLU A 11 -1.07 -7.73 13.98
C GLU A 11 0.14 -8.54 14.47
N GLU A 12 0.30 -8.57 15.79
CA GLU A 12 1.28 -9.42 16.46
C GLU A 12 0.99 -10.88 16.11
N PHE A 13 1.98 -11.71 15.93
CA PHE A 13 1.87 -13.14 15.57
C PHE A 13 1.50 -13.46 14.11
N MET A 14 1.56 -12.53 13.19
CA MET A 14 1.41 -12.87 11.78
C MET A 14 2.65 -13.59 11.26
N SER A 15 2.46 -14.84 10.78
CA SER A 15 3.52 -15.66 10.18
C SER A 15 4.07 -15.08 8.87
N ASP A 16 3.40 -14.07 8.30
CA ASP A 16 3.69 -13.49 6.99
C ASP A 16 4.58 -12.24 7.05
N SER A 17 5.31 -12.08 8.15
CA SER A 17 6.33 -11.05 8.31
C SER A 17 7.73 -11.63 8.11
N TYR A 18 8.60 -10.90 7.40
CA TYR A 18 10.00 -11.27 7.27
C TYR A 18 10.75 -11.01 8.57
N GLY A 19 11.10 -12.10 9.28
CA GLY A 19 11.71 -12.03 10.61
C GLY A 19 13.24 -12.13 10.62
N TYR A 20 13.88 -12.65 9.56
CA TYR A 20 15.32 -12.90 9.56
C TYR A 20 16.13 -11.60 9.57
N GLY A 21 16.88 -11.38 10.65
CA GLY A 21 17.70 -10.18 10.84
C GLY A 21 16.88 -8.90 11.05
N SER A 22 15.58 -9.03 11.33
CA SER A 22 14.68 -7.90 11.58
C SER A 22 14.54 -7.62 13.07
N GLU A 23 14.49 -6.33 13.41
CA GLU A 23 14.06 -5.82 14.70
C GLU A 23 12.61 -5.36 14.56
N VAL A 24 11.70 -5.97 15.33
CA VAL A 24 10.26 -5.68 15.26
C VAL A 24 9.76 -5.37 16.66
N GLU A 25 9.16 -4.20 16.84
CA GLU A 25 8.59 -3.74 18.10
C GLU A 25 7.12 -3.35 17.92
N PHE A 26 6.22 -3.99 18.65
CA PHE A 26 4.79 -3.73 18.66
C PHE A 26 4.44 -2.72 19.75
N ASN A 27 3.90 -1.58 19.36
CA ASN A 27 3.53 -0.52 20.28
C ASN A 27 2.07 -0.63 20.76
N LYS A 28 1.75 -0.02 21.90
CA LYS A 28 0.41 -0.02 22.49
C LYS A 28 -0.66 0.65 21.60
N ASP A 29 -0.25 1.55 20.73
CA ASP A 29 -1.11 2.25 19.76
C ASP A 29 -1.34 1.45 18.46
N LYS A 30 -0.94 0.17 18.44
CA LYS A 30 -0.96 -0.75 17.29
C LYS A 30 0.02 -0.38 16.16
N SER A 31 0.86 0.62 16.35
CA SER A 31 1.96 0.86 15.41
C SER A 31 3.07 -0.18 15.59
N VAL A 32 3.81 -0.43 14.51
CA VAL A 32 4.91 -1.40 14.49
C VAL A 32 6.17 -0.73 14.00
N ARG A 33 7.18 -0.69 14.84
CA ARG A 33 8.52 -0.31 14.41
C ARG A 33 9.20 -1.52 13.78
N TYR A 34 9.67 -1.35 12.57
CA TYR A 34 10.36 -2.37 11.81
C TYR A 34 11.70 -1.84 11.31
N SER A 35 12.77 -2.58 11.53
CA SER A 35 14.10 -2.25 11.02
C SER A 35 14.81 -3.50 10.53
N ASN A 36 15.29 -3.46 9.29
CA ASN A 36 16.18 -4.49 8.72
C ASN A 36 17.10 -3.86 7.67
N ARG A 37 18.33 -3.58 8.05
CA ARG A 37 19.32 -2.91 7.19
C ARG A 37 19.96 -3.83 6.16
N LEU A 38 19.85 -5.14 6.35
CA LEU A 38 20.48 -6.14 5.47
C LEU A 38 19.47 -6.79 4.51
N MET A 39 18.20 -6.41 4.59
CA MET A 39 17.16 -6.98 3.74
C MET A 39 17.37 -6.57 2.27
N PRO A 40 17.47 -7.52 1.33
CA PRO A 40 17.59 -7.20 -0.08
C PRO A 40 16.38 -6.43 -0.60
N PRO A 41 16.57 -5.47 -1.53
CA PRO A 41 15.46 -4.85 -2.25
C PRO A 41 14.59 -5.90 -2.96
N GLY A 42 13.27 -5.68 -2.98
CA GLY A 42 12.31 -6.62 -3.55
C GLY A 42 11.80 -7.68 -2.57
N THR A 43 12.35 -7.76 -1.35
CA THR A 43 11.87 -8.69 -0.33
C THR A 43 10.52 -8.22 0.21
N VAL A 44 9.57 -9.15 0.35
CA VAL A 44 8.29 -8.89 1.02
C VAL A 44 8.53 -8.78 2.52
N VAL A 45 8.22 -7.62 3.08
CA VAL A 45 8.35 -7.32 4.51
C VAL A 45 7.19 -7.93 5.28
N HIS A 46 5.97 -7.72 4.77
CA HIS A 46 4.73 -8.21 5.39
C HIS A 46 3.64 -8.42 4.33
N ARG A 47 2.70 -9.32 4.63
CA ARG A 47 1.59 -9.65 3.74
C ARG A 47 0.28 -9.74 4.51
N TRP A 48 -0.79 -9.15 3.94
CA TRP A 48 -2.16 -9.24 4.42
C TRP A 48 -3.02 -9.99 3.41
N TYR A 49 -4.04 -10.71 3.88
CA TYR A 49 -4.92 -11.53 3.06
C TYR A 49 -6.39 -11.21 3.31
N SER A 50 -7.21 -11.31 2.26
CA SER A 50 -8.67 -11.24 2.35
C SER A 50 -9.33 -12.60 2.57
N LYS A 51 -8.58 -13.69 2.43
CA LYS A 51 -9.03 -15.07 2.59
C LYS A 51 -8.07 -15.81 3.50
N THR A 52 -8.61 -16.56 4.45
CA THR A 52 -7.81 -17.45 5.28
C THR A 52 -7.48 -18.73 4.54
N ASN A 53 -6.22 -19.14 4.58
CA ASN A 53 -5.80 -20.48 4.22
C ASN A 53 -5.57 -21.29 5.51
N TYR A 54 -6.57 -22.02 5.95
CA TYR A 54 -6.52 -22.80 7.20
C TYR A 54 -5.40 -23.86 7.22
N GLN A 55 -4.98 -24.35 6.07
CA GLN A 55 -3.93 -25.36 5.99
C GLN A 55 -2.53 -24.79 6.18
N MET A 56 -2.29 -23.54 5.71
CA MET A 56 -0.97 -22.93 5.76
C MET A 56 -0.80 -21.92 6.90
N HIS A 57 -1.79 -21.09 7.19
CA HIS A 57 -1.56 -19.91 8.03
C HIS A 57 -2.37 -19.86 9.33
N ARG A 58 -3.49 -20.56 9.45
CA ARG A 58 -4.38 -20.58 10.62
C ARG A 58 -4.79 -19.19 11.16
N LEU A 59 -4.72 -18.17 10.30
CA LEU A 59 -4.97 -16.77 10.63
C LEU A 59 -6.32 -16.32 10.07
N GLU A 60 -6.98 -15.42 10.78
CA GLU A 60 -8.16 -14.74 10.30
C GLU A 60 -7.79 -13.75 9.18
N PRO A 61 -8.64 -13.57 8.15
CA PRO A 61 -8.39 -12.58 7.12
C PRO A 61 -8.45 -11.17 7.73
N THR A 62 -7.46 -10.35 7.43
CA THR A 62 -7.35 -8.99 7.95
C THR A 62 -7.81 -7.92 6.96
N LEU A 63 -7.92 -8.29 5.67
CA LEU A 63 -8.40 -7.40 4.63
C LEU A 63 -9.91 -7.49 4.48
N PRO A 64 -10.59 -6.37 4.18
CA PRO A 64 -12.03 -6.35 3.90
C PRO A 64 -12.35 -7.12 2.62
N LEU A 65 -13.62 -7.52 2.48
CA LEU A 65 -14.13 -8.00 1.20
C LEU A 65 -14.27 -6.81 0.25
N ILE A 66 -13.88 -7.03 -1.01
CA ILE A 66 -14.02 -6.06 -2.09
C ILE A 66 -14.73 -6.71 -3.27
N ASP A 67 -15.39 -5.91 -4.09
CA ASP A 67 -16.01 -6.35 -5.33
C ASP A 67 -15.30 -5.79 -6.57
N GLY A 68 -15.58 -6.34 -7.73
CA GLY A 68 -14.97 -5.91 -9.00
C GLY A 68 -15.69 -4.75 -9.69
N GLU A 69 -16.76 -4.20 -9.10
CA GLU A 69 -17.56 -3.12 -9.70
C GLU A 69 -17.24 -1.76 -9.08
N SER A 70 -16.67 -1.76 -7.87
CA SER A 70 -16.34 -0.56 -7.11
C SER A 70 -14.87 -0.15 -7.27
N THR A 71 -14.62 1.16 -7.19
CA THR A 71 -13.27 1.71 -7.11
C THR A 71 -12.87 1.87 -5.65
N TYR A 72 -11.64 1.50 -5.34
CA TYR A 72 -11.10 1.60 -3.99
C TYR A 72 -9.90 2.53 -3.93
N PHE A 73 -9.81 3.28 -2.84
CA PHE A 73 -8.60 3.99 -2.44
C PHE A 73 -7.82 3.13 -1.46
N ILE A 74 -6.50 3.08 -1.61
CA ILE A 74 -5.57 2.52 -0.66
C ILE A 74 -4.60 3.60 -0.19
N GLY A 75 -4.38 3.68 1.13
CA GLY A 75 -3.44 4.60 1.75
C GLY A 75 -2.58 3.91 2.80
N LEU A 76 -1.26 4.01 2.67
CA LEU A 76 -0.28 3.51 3.63
C LEU A 76 0.09 4.64 4.59
N ASN A 77 -0.23 4.48 5.88
CA ASN A 77 0.15 5.40 6.93
C ASN A 77 1.42 4.90 7.62
N ILE A 78 2.53 5.56 7.31
CA ILE A 78 3.87 5.12 7.71
C ILE A 78 4.75 6.34 7.98
N ASP A 79 5.61 6.23 8.99
CA ASP A 79 6.68 7.18 9.25
C ASP A 79 8.02 6.53 8.93
N TYR A 80 8.83 7.21 8.14
CA TYR A 80 10.17 6.77 7.82
C TYR A 80 11.17 7.36 8.82
N ASN A 81 12.08 6.55 9.33
CA ASN A 81 13.10 6.98 10.27
C ASN A 81 14.26 7.74 9.60
N SER A 82 14.39 7.61 8.27
CA SER A 82 15.37 8.37 7.48
C SER A 82 14.79 8.73 6.11
N VAL A 83 15.29 9.83 5.52
CA VAL A 83 14.88 10.30 4.19
C VAL A 83 15.18 9.29 3.08
N GLU A 84 16.16 8.41 3.31
CA GLU A 84 16.54 7.34 2.37
C GLU A 84 15.60 6.12 2.42
N SER A 85 14.68 6.06 3.37
CA SER A 85 13.76 4.93 3.57
C SER A 85 12.41 5.08 2.85
N GLU A 86 12.19 6.12 2.06
CA GLU A 86 10.95 6.31 1.26
C GLU A 86 10.79 5.32 0.09
N ALA A 87 11.30 4.13 0.24
CA ALA A 87 11.35 3.13 -0.82
C ALA A 87 10.47 1.91 -0.55
N LEU A 88 9.41 2.05 0.25
CA LEU A 88 8.44 0.96 0.40
C LEU A 88 7.45 0.96 -0.75
N ILE A 89 7.09 -0.24 -1.17
CA ILE A 89 6.19 -0.49 -2.30
C ILE A 89 5.07 -1.37 -1.80
N LEU A 90 3.81 -1.03 -2.13
CA LEU A 90 2.71 -1.97 -1.98
C LEU A 90 2.46 -2.69 -3.30
N ARG A 91 2.23 -3.99 -3.23
CA ARG A 91 1.71 -4.80 -4.33
C ARG A 91 0.37 -5.39 -3.93
N ILE A 92 -0.67 -5.11 -4.69
CA ILE A 92 -2.00 -5.68 -4.54
C ILE A 92 -2.11 -6.80 -5.57
N ILE A 93 -2.42 -8.02 -5.14
CA ILE A 93 -2.52 -9.19 -6.01
C ILE A 93 -3.94 -9.72 -5.92
N PHE A 94 -4.59 -9.89 -7.06
CA PHE A 94 -5.96 -10.38 -7.17
C PHE A 94 -5.99 -11.83 -7.65
N TYR A 95 -6.82 -12.64 -7.04
CA TYR A 95 -6.94 -14.07 -7.32
C TYR A 95 -8.37 -14.43 -7.73
N ASP A 96 -8.49 -15.40 -8.63
CA ASP A 96 -9.76 -16.03 -8.97
C ASP A 96 -10.18 -17.08 -7.91
N ARG A 97 -11.31 -17.77 -8.15
CA ARG A 97 -11.83 -18.82 -7.25
C ARG A 97 -10.91 -20.03 -7.13
N TYR A 98 -9.96 -20.19 -8.03
CA TYR A 98 -9.01 -21.31 -8.08
C TYR A 98 -7.63 -20.92 -7.54
N ASP A 99 -7.54 -19.75 -6.89
CA ASP A 99 -6.30 -19.17 -6.35
C ASP A 99 -5.23 -18.84 -7.43
N ASN A 100 -5.64 -18.66 -8.71
CA ASN A 100 -4.74 -18.15 -9.74
C ASN A 100 -4.66 -16.63 -9.67
N GLU A 101 -3.44 -16.08 -9.76
CA GLU A 101 -3.23 -14.65 -9.92
C GLU A 101 -3.82 -14.18 -11.25
N THR A 102 -4.77 -13.23 -11.19
CA THR A 102 -5.42 -12.66 -12.39
C THR A 102 -4.84 -11.31 -12.76
N LYS A 103 -4.41 -10.53 -11.76
CA LYS A 103 -3.84 -9.20 -11.93
C LYS A 103 -3.04 -8.81 -10.71
N SER A 104 -2.02 -7.97 -10.89
CA SER A 104 -1.38 -7.26 -9.79
C SER A 104 -1.25 -5.77 -10.08
N THR A 105 -1.25 -4.96 -9.02
CA THR A 105 -1.11 -3.50 -9.07
C THR A 105 -0.02 -3.06 -8.11
N ILE A 106 0.90 -2.23 -8.61
CA ILE A 106 2.01 -1.68 -7.82
C ILE A 106 1.68 -0.25 -7.40
N VAL A 107 1.81 0.04 -6.11
CA VAL A 107 1.64 1.37 -5.51
C VAL A 107 2.96 1.84 -4.92
N ARG A 108 3.48 2.97 -5.41
CA ARG A 108 4.80 3.54 -5.01
C ARG A 108 4.71 4.78 -4.12
N ASP A 109 3.61 5.50 -4.18
CA ASP A 109 3.46 6.83 -3.54
C ASP A 109 2.63 6.78 -2.24
N ASN A 110 2.70 5.70 -1.48
CA ASN A 110 1.94 5.46 -0.24
C ASN A 110 0.41 5.57 -0.40
N LYS A 111 -0.10 5.88 -1.59
CA LYS A 111 -1.53 5.94 -1.88
C LYS A 111 -1.82 5.74 -3.36
N ALA A 112 -2.94 5.09 -3.65
CA ALA A 112 -3.43 4.93 -5.02
C ALA A 112 -4.92 4.63 -5.03
N TYR A 113 -5.52 4.76 -6.22
CA TYR A 113 -6.80 4.17 -6.52
C TYR A 113 -6.60 2.86 -7.28
N PHE A 114 -7.44 1.88 -7.01
CA PHE A 114 -7.42 0.62 -7.74
C PHE A 114 -8.83 0.12 -8.02
N LEU A 115 -8.96 -0.62 -9.12
CA LEU A 115 -10.18 -1.30 -9.52
C LEU A 115 -9.86 -2.79 -9.58
N PRO A 116 -10.48 -3.62 -8.71
CA PRO A 116 -10.33 -5.06 -8.76
C PRO A 116 -10.89 -5.62 -10.09
N PRO A 117 -10.34 -6.69 -10.66
CA PRO A 117 -11.01 -7.41 -11.74
C PRO A 117 -12.38 -7.95 -11.28
N ILE A 118 -13.36 -8.01 -12.19
CA ILE A 118 -14.71 -8.54 -11.89
C ILE A 118 -14.64 -10.01 -11.42
N THR A 119 -13.62 -10.75 -11.88
CA THR A 119 -13.39 -12.15 -11.49
C THR A 119 -12.69 -12.33 -10.15
N THR A 120 -12.42 -11.24 -9.41
CA THR A 120 -11.73 -11.30 -8.12
C THR A 120 -12.55 -12.05 -7.09
N TYR A 121 -11.98 -13.13 -6.57
CA TYR A 121 -12.53 -13.91 -5.46
C TYR A 121 -11.84 -13.60 -4.14
N SER A 122 -10.53 -13.37 -4.18
CA SER A 122 -9.71 -12.98 -3.03
C SER A 122 -8.56 -12.07 -3.49
N TYR A 123 -7.91 -11.42 -2.55
CA TYR A 123 -6.73 -10.62 -2.83
C TYR A 123 -5.77 -10.62 -1.64
N SER A 124 -4.53 -10.27 -1.91
CA SER A 124 -3.51 -10.01 -0.90
C SER A 124 -2.84 -8.67 -1.15
N ILE A 125 -2.29 -8.09 -0.09
CA ILE A 125 -1.47 -6.89 -0.16
C ILE A 125 -0.12 -7.20 0.44
N GLU A 126 0.94 -6.91 -0.30
CA GLU A 126 2.32 -7.09 0.12
C GLU A 126 2.98 -5.74 0.34
N LEU A 127 3.65 -5.58 1.48
CA LEU A 127 4.58 -4.49 1.73
C LEU A 127 5.98 -4.97 1.34
N ILE A 128 6.60 -4.32 0.38
CA ILE A 128 7.85 -4.73 -0.23
C ILE A 128 8.94 -3.69 0.08
N ASN A 129 10.11 -4.17 0.48
CA ASN A 129 11.29 -3.34 0.62
C ASN A 129 11.81 -2.89 -0.75
N GLY A 130 11.82 -1.59 -1.01
CA GLY A 130 12.39 -1.00 -2.22
C GLY A 130 13.85 -0.55 -2.08
N GLY A 131 14.41 -0.61 -0.88
CA GLY A 131 15.81 -0.18 -0.65
C GLY A 131 16.24 -0.21 0.80
N ASN A 132 15.51 0.44 1.69
CA ASN A 132 15.84 0.49 3.12
C ASN A 132 14.57 0.25 3.95
N ALA A 133 14.56 -0.82 4.72
CA ALA A 133 13.44 -1.17 5.59
C ALA A 133 13.70 -0.68 7.02
N ASP A 134 13.50 0.61 7.27
CA ASP A 134 13.57 1.23 8.60
C ASP A 134 12.44 2.26 8.74
N PHE A 135 11.32 1.85 9.37
CA PHE A 135 10.10 2.63 9.41
C PHE A 135 9.22 2.29 10.62
N ILE A 136 8.21 3.14 10.85
CA ILE A 136 7.10 2.87 11.78
C ILE A 136 5.82 2.74 10.96
N PHE A 137 5.29 1.53 10.85
CA PHE A 137 3.99 1.27 10.25
C PHE A 137 2.89 1.63 11.25
N LYS A 138 1.88 2.40 10.82
CA LYS A 138 0.73 2.75 11.66
C LYS A 138 -0.52 2.02 11.23
N SER A 139 -0.86 2.10 9.94
CA SER A 139 -2.04 1.44 9.39
C SER A 139 -2.02 1.41 7.87
N LEU A 140 -2.83 0.54 7.31
CA LEU A 140 -3.23 0.54 5.92
C LEU A 140 -4.72 0.89 5.87
N ILE A 141 -5.09 1.88 5.08
CA ILE A 141 -6.47 2.33 4.91
C ILE A 141 -6.97 1.85 3.56
N ILE A 142 -8.12 1.19 3.54
CA ILE A 142 -8.83 0.82 2.33
C ILE A 142 -10.20 1.49 2.41
N LYS A 143 -10.59 2.21 1.36
CA LYS A 143 -11.86 2.94 1.30
C LYS A 143 -12.54 2.67 -0.04
N GLU A 144 -13.81 2.32 -0.01
CA GLU A 144 -14.64 2.35 -1.20
C GLU A 144 -14.91 3.79 -1.61
N VAL A 145 -14.78 4.11 -2.89
CA VAL A 145 -14.83 5.48 -3.41
C VAL A 145 -15.92 5.59 -4.46
N SER A 146 -16.81 6.58 -4.33
CA SER A 146 -17.79 6.86 -5.37
C SER A 146 -17.11 7.35 -6.65
N LYS A 147 -17.78 7.17 -7.77
CA LYS A 147 -17.27 7.63 -9.08
C LYS A 147 -17.05 9.15 -9.10
N GLU A 148 -17.92 9.89 -8.44
CA GLU A 148 -17.85 11.36 -8.34
C GLU A 148 -16.60 11.78 -7.56
N GLU A 149 -16.35 11.15 -6.41
CA GLU A 149 -15.17 11.43 -5.57
C GLU A 149 -13.87 11.09 -6.32
N PHE A 150 -13.84 9.95 -7.01
CA PHE A 150 -12.69 9.57 -7.84
C PHE A 150 -12.42 10.58 -8.95
N ASP A 151 -13.45 11.01 -9.69
CA ASP A 151 -13.31 11.98 -10.78
C ASP A 151 -12.86 13.36 -10.28
N GLU A 152 -13.34 13.79 -9.11
CA GLU A 152 -12.91 15.05 -8.49
C GLU A 152 -11.44 15.01 -8.07
N ASP A 153 -11.01 13.94 -7.44
CA ASP A 153 -9.62 13.75 -7.04
C ASP A 153 -8.67 13.65 -8.24
N GLN A 154 -9.06 12.96 -9.30
CA GLN A 154 -8.28 12.92 -10.54
C GLN A 154 -8.11 14.31 -11.14
N LYS A 155 -9.17 15.12 -11.22
CA LYS A 155 -9.10 16.52 -11.69
C LYS A 155 -8.19 17.38 -10.82
N ARG A 156 -8.21 17.16 -9.49
CA ARG A 156 -7.34 17.86 -8.54
C ARG A 156 -5.87 17.49 -8.73
N ILE A 157 -5.57 16.21 -8.89
CA ILE A 157 -4.21 15.71 -9.14
C ILE A 157 -3.66 16.27 -10.46
N GLU A 158 -4.46 16.27 -11.53
CA GLU A 158 -4.04 16.85 -12.80
C GLU A 158 -3.75 18.36 -12.73
N LYS A 159 -4.58 19.11 -11.99
CA LYS A 159 -4.31 20.54 -11.75
C LYS A 159 -2.99 20.77 -11.05
N LEU A 160 -2.71 19.98 -10.00
CA LEU A 160 -1.45 20.07 -9.25
C LEU A 160 -0.23 19.72 -10.11
N LYS A 161 -0.32 18.67 -10.95
CA LYS A 161 0.75 18.30 -11.90
C LYS A 161 1.00 19.41 -12.93
N LYS A 162 -0.04 20.07 -13.43
CA LYS A 162 0.09 21.21 -14.37
C LYS A 162 0.77 22.42 -13.70
N ILE A 163 0.46 22.70 -12.44
CA ILE A 163 1.09 23.79 -11.68
C ILE A 163 2.58 23.49 -11.44
N ALA A 164 2.89 22.26 -10.98
CA ALA A 164 4.27 21.84 -10.73
C ALA A 164 5.13 21.90 -12.00
N SER A 165 4.62 21.45 -13.13
CA SER A 165 5.33 21.50 -14.42
C SER A 165 5.60 22.93 -14.91
N LYS A 166 4.67 23.85 -14.68
CA LYS A 166 4.86 25.29 -15.00
C LYS A 166 5.93 25.94 -14.09
N GLY A 167 5.97 25.58 -12.82
CA GLY A 167 6.98 26.04 -11.88
C GLY A 167 8.40 25.56 -12.24
N GLN A 168 8.55 24.32 -12.67
CA GLN A 168 9.84 23.81 -13.13
C GLN A 168 10.33 24.46 -14.44
N LYS A 169 9.44 24.75 -15.39
CA LYS A 169 9.79 25.48 -16.61
C LYS A 169 10.25 26.92 -16.34
N LYS A 170 9.64 27.61 -15.37
CA LYS A 170 10.08 28.95 -14.94
C LYS A 170 11.48 28.92 -14.31
N ARG A 171 11.75 27.94 -13.44
CA ARG A 171 13.08 27.79 -12.79
C ARG A 171 14.19 27.47 -13.80
N ARG A 172 13.91 26.67 -14.83
CA ARG A 172 14.88 26.37 -15.91
C ARG A 172 15.16 27.57 -16.82
N LYS A 173 14.17 28.45 -17.10
CA LYS A 173 14.38 29.67 -17.87
C LYS A 173 15.25 30.67 -17.11
N ASN A 174 15.03 30.87 -15.82
CA ASN A 174 15.82 31.80 -15.01
C ASN A 174 17.27 31.34 -14.74
N LYS A 175 17.57 30.02 -14.89
CA LYS A 175 18.96 29.50 -14.82
C LYS A 175 19.73 29.62 -16.13
N LYS A 176 19.08 29.86 -17.27
CA LYS A 176 19.74 30.05 -18.57
C LYS A 176 19.99 31.52 -18.94
N SER A 177 19.50 32.47 -18.13
CA SER A 177 19.69 33.92 -18.30
C SER A 177 20.66 34.54 -17.27
N LYS A 178 21.44 33.70 -16.60
CA LYS A 178 22.63 34.07 -15.82
C LYS A 178 23.82 33.28 -16.41
#